data_f0c7faee1ede2cdc7302f056be25ce1b
#
_entry.id   f0c7faee1ede2cdc7302f056be25ce1b
#
_cell.length_a   1.000
_cell.length_b   1.000
_cell.length_c   1.000
_cell.angle_alpha   90.00
_cell.angle_beta   90.00
_cell.angle_gamma   90.00
#
_symmetry.space_group_name_H-M   'P 1'
#
loop_
_entity.id
_entity.type
_entity.pdbx_description
1 polymer ?
#
loop_
_entity_poly.entity_id
_entity_poly.type
_entity_poly.pdbx_seq_one_letter_code
_entity_poly.pdbx_strand_id
1 'polypeptide(L)'
;MKTIDANTIINREKLSPLQWMVFILGFFVFFCDGLDTGIIGFIAPALLDDWGITKPQLAPVLSAALVGMSIGAIISGPLSDKFGRKGVIVFTSLLFSIFTILCGFANSTQDLMIYRFITGVGLGAAMPNISTIVSEYMPVKRKAFLTGLAGCGFMLGISCGGVLSAYLLESYGWAKVIIIGGSIPLILVVALLLKLPESTQYLITRHQQDKAQRILEDIQGHSFQEPVKLVLTQAENASDENPVKVVLGKYLWGSSMLWLCCFTSLLVFYLLTSWMPTILKTAGFSTQQFSLIAAIFPFGGVIGATIMGWYMDKLNPTTVIKYSYLIAFALFIVAGLVSSNIFLLGLTIFLIGALLAGAQSSLLPLAAMFYPAVCRAVGVSWMHGIGRIGAILGAFFGSLIFTFNLSLSGIFFILALPTFISFIALSLKVIYEKSKNKQVLKLEESL
;
A
#
# COMPACT_ATOMS: atom_id res chain seq x y z
N MET A 1 41.32 -14.04 -6.99
CA MET A 1 39.85 -14.03 -6.98
C MET A 1 39.43 -12.62 -7.33
N LYS A 2 38.74 -12.43 -8.42
CA LYS A 2 38.26 -11.11 -8.87
C LYS A 2 37.10 -10.65 -8.00
N THR A 3 37.15 -9.43 -7.48
CA THR A 3 36.06 -8.87 -6.68
C THR A 3 35.10 -8.13 -7.61
N ILE A 4 33.80 -8.47 -7.57
CA ILE A 4 32.76 -7.83 -8.39
C ILE A 4 31.63 -7.35 -7.46
N ASP A 5 31.19 -6.10 -7.66
CA ASP A 5 30.00 -5.58 -7.01
C ASP A 5 28.76 -6.16 -7.68
N ALA A 6 27.89 -6.85 -6.91
CA ALA A 6 26.66 -7.41 -7.40
C ALA A 6 25.75 -6.38 -8.07
N ASN A 7 25.77 -5.12 -7.60
CA ASN A 7 24.96 -4.04 -8.16
C ASN A 7 25.32 -3.72 -9.61
N THR A 8 26.57 -3.92 -10.04
CA THR A 8 26.99 -3.64 -11.43
C THR A 8 26.33 -4.59 -12.42
N ILE A 9 26.12 -5.85 -12.00
CA ILE A 9 25.47 -6.87 -12.84
C ILE A 9 23.96 -6.64 -12.93
N ILE A 10 23.34 -6.22 -11.83
CA ILE A 10 21.91 -5.93 -11.79
C ILE A 10 21.55 -4.68 -12.62
N ASN A 11 22.46 -3.70 -12.71
CA ASN A 11 22.28 -2.42 -13.40
C ASN A 11 22.40 -2.50 -14.93
N ARG A 12 21.66 -3.40 -15.57
CA ARG A 12 21.63 -3.52 -17.04
C ARG A 12 20.63 -2.57 -17.68
N GLU A 13 20.87 -2.20 -18.93
CA GLU A 13 19.89 -1.39 -19.69
C GLU A 13 18.60 -2.15 -20.00
N LYS A 14 18.72 -3.44 -20.33
CA LYS A 14 17.58 -4.33 -20.58
C LYS A 14 17.41 -5.29 -19.42
N LEU A 15 16.17 -5.44 -18.95
CA LEU A 15 15.82 -6.39 -17.90
C LEU A 15 16.00 -7.82 -18.41
N SER A 16 16.62 -8.66 -17.60
CA SER A 16 16.72 -10.10 -17.88
C SER A 16 15.39 -10.81 -17.66
N PRO A 17 15.18 -12.02 -18.20
CA PRO A 17 13.98 -12.82 -17.92
C PRO A 17 13.75 -13.04 -16.42
N LEU A 18 14.82 -13.24 -15.63
CA LEU A 18 14.75 -13.40 -14.20
C LEU A 18 14.23 -12.13 -13.50
N GLN A 19 14.71 -10.96 -13.92
CA GLN A 19 14.24 -9.67 -13.38
C GLN A 19 12.76 -9.42 -13.69
N TRP A 20 12.32 -9.74 -14.92
CA TRP A 20 10.91 -9.67 -15.27
C TRP A 20 10.05 -10.65 -14.43
N MET A 21 10.54 -11.87 -14.21
CA MET A 21 9.84 -12.85 -13.39
C MET A 21 9.68 -12.36 -11.95
N VAL A 22 10.74 -11.80 -11.35
CA VAL A 22 10.68 -11.21 -10.00
C VAL A 22 9.67 -10.06 -9.94
N PHE A 23 9.67 -9.20 -10.96
CA PHE A 23 8.70 -8.10 -11.07
C PHE A 23 7.26 -8.61 -11.13
N ILE A 24 6.98 -9.60 -12.00
CA ILE A 24 5.63 -10.17 -12.18
C ILE A 24 5.16 -10.87 -10.91
N LEU A 25 6.01 -11.67 -10.28
CA LEU A 25 5.68 -12.34 -9.02
C LEU A 25 5.43 -11.30 -7.90
N GLY A 26 6.24 -10.25 -7.83
CA GLY A 26 6.04 -9.15 -6.90
C GLY A 26 4.71 -8.44 -7.12
N PHE A 27 4.39 -8.12 -8.36
CA PHE A 27 3.09 -7.52 -8.73
C PHE A 27 1.92 -8.41 -8.27
N PHE A 28 1.99 -9.72 -8.48
CA PHE A 28 0.92 -10.62 -8.08
C PHE A 28 0.83 -10.82 -6.56
N VAL A 29 1.92 -10.70 -5.80
CA VAL A 29 1.85 -10.68 -4.33
C VAL A 29 1.09 -9.44 -3.86
N PHE A 30 1.41 -8.25 -4.39
CA PHE A 30 0.65 -7.03 -4.11
C PHE A 30 -0.81 -7.14 -4.56
N PHE A 31 -1.06 -7.75 -5.71
CA PHE A 31 -2.42 -7.97 -6.21
C PHE A 31 -3.25 -8.86 -5.27
N CYS A 32 -2.69 -9.97 -4.81
CA CYS A 32 -3.37 -10.86 -3.88
C CYS A 32 -3.63 -10.21 -2.52
N ASP A 33 -2.71 -9.38 -2.04
CA ASP A 33 -2.90 -8.57 -0.83
C ASP A 33 -4.05 -7.58 -1.00
N GLY A 34 -4.08 -6.84 -2.12
CA GLY A 34 -5.19 -5.94 -2.43
C GLY A 34 -6.53 -6.67 -2.56
N LEU A 35 -6.54 -7.82 -3.24
CA LEU A 35 -7.72 -8.66 -3.40
C LEU A 35 -8.32 -9.06 -2.05
N ASP A 36 -7.49 -9.59 -1.14
CA ASP A 36 -7.91 -9.98 0.21
C ASP A 36 -8.40 -8.78 1.03
N THR A 37 -7.63 -7.68 1.00
CA THR A 37 -7.99 -6.45 1.72
C THR A 37 -9.31 -5.85 1.24
N GLY A 38 -9.61 -5.93 -0.07
CA GLY A 38 -10.84 -5.40 -0.65
C GLY A 38 -12.07 -6.29 -0.43
N ILE A 39 -11.94 -7.59 -0.63
CA ILE A 39 -13.07 -8.54 -0.60
C ILE A 39 -13.93 -8.38 0.65
N ILE A 40 -13.32 -8.19 1.83
CA ILE A 40 -14.07 -8.09 3.08
C ILE A 40 -15.05 -6.90 3.09
N GLY A 41 -14.66 -5.77 2.50
CA GLY A 41 -15.54 -4.61 2.35
C GLY A 41 -16.71 -4.88 1.40
N PHE A 42 -16.47 -5.63 0.31
CA PHE A 42 -17.51 -5.98 -0.67
C PHE A 42 -18.51 -7.01 -0.15
N ILE A 43 -18.08 -7.96 0.67
CA ILE A 43 -18.98 -8.95 1.27
C ILE A 43 -19.66 -8.43 2.55
N ALA A 44 -19.19 -7.31 3.12
CA ALA A 44 -19.73 -6.74 4.37
C ALA A 44 -21.24 -6.56 4.37
N PRO A 45 -21.89 -6.03 3.30
CA PRO A 45 -23.35 -5.93 3.24
C PRO A 45 -24.08 -7.27 3.33
N ALA A 46 -23.54 -8.32 2.71
CA ALA A 46 -24.13 -9.66 2.75
C ALA A 46 -23.94 -10.32 4.13
N LEU A 47 -22.80 -10.10 4.80
CA LEU A 47 -22.56 -10.55 6.17
C LEU A 47 -23.55 -9.93 7.17
N LEU A 48 -23.83 -8.63 7.02
CA LEU A 48 -24.80 -7.94 7.87
C LEU A 48 -26.20 -8.56 7.77
N ASP A 49 -26.62 -8.89 6.54
CA ASP A 49 -27.93 -9.49 6.29
C ASP A 49 -28.00 -10.95 6.76
N ASP A 50 -26.98 -11.77 6.41
CA ASP A 50 -26.97 -13.21 6.67
C ASP A 50 -26.86 -13.52 8.17
N TRP A 51 -26.04 -12.79 8.90
CA TRP A 51 -25.85 -12.99 10.34
C TRP A 51 -26.74 -12.13 11.22
N GLY A 52 -27.52 -11.20 10.65
CA GLY A 52 -28.36 -10.27 11.39
C GLY A 52 -27.61 -9.37 12.37
N ILE A 53 -26.33 -9.11 12.10
CA ILE A 53 -25.46 -8.30 12.96
C ILE A 53 -25.55 -6.81 12.60
N THR A 54 -25.23 -5.98 13.58
CA THR A 54 -25.19 -4.52 13.40
C THR A 54 -23.86 -4.05 12.81
N LYS A 55 -23.87 -2.88 12.16
CA LYS A 55 -22.64 -2.25 11.61
C LYS A 55 -21.53 -2.06 12.66
N PRO A 56 -21.81 -1.62 13.91
CA PRO A 56 -20.80 -1.57 14.96
C PRO A 56 -20.18 -2.93 15.32
N GLN A 57 -20.95 -4.04 15.24
CA GLN A 57 -20.42 -5.39 15.48
C GLN A 57 -19.49 -5.87 14.35
N LEU A 58 -19.69 -5.39 13.13
CA LEU A 58 -18.83 -5.71 11.99
C LEU A 58 -17.53 -4.86 11.97
N ALA A 59 -17.52 -3.67 12.56
CA ALA A 59 -16.36 -2.77 12.52
C ALA A 59 -15.05 -3.38 13.05
N PRO A 60 -15.01 -4.14 14.16
CA PRO A 60 -13.81 -4.86 14.59
C PRO A 60 -13.30 -5.87 13.56
N VAL A 61 -14.18 -6.55 12.84
CA VAL A 61 -13.81 -7.52 11.81
C VAL A 61 -13.09 -6.82 10.65
N LEU A 62 -13.62 -5.67 10.19
CA LEU A 62 -13.04 -4.90 9.09
C LEU A 62 -11.67 -4.30 9.46
N SER A 63 -11.47 -3.93 10.72
CA SER A 63 -10.20 -3.37 11.20
C SER A 63 -9.18 -4.42 11.65
N ALA A 64 -9.60 -5.64 11.99
CA ALA A 64 -8.73 -6.68 12.54
C ALA A 64 -7.53 -7.01 11.63
N ALA A 65 -7.74 -7.13 10.31
CA ALA A 65 -6.66 -7.37 9.38
C ALA A 65 -5.64 -6.22 9.36
N LEU A 66 -6.07 -4.96 9.46
CA LEU A 66 -5.18 -3.80 9.48
C LEU A 66 -4.31 -3.74 10.74
N VAL A 67 -4.89 -4.15 11.89
CA VAL A 67 -4.13 -4.33 13.14
C VAL A 67 -3.09 -5.43 12.95
N GLY A 68 -3.50 -6.59 12.42
CA GLY A 68 -2.60 -7.69 12.09
C GLY A 68 -1.48 -7.28 11.14
N MET A 69 -1.80 -6.52 10.08
CA MET A 69 -0.81 -5.99 9.12
C MET A 69 0.24 -5.10 9.80
N SER A 70 -0.15 -4.32 10.78
CA SER A 70 0.78 -3.46 11.53
C SER A 70 1.78 -4.29 12.33
N ILE A 71 1.30 -5.33 13.00
CA ILE A 71 2.15 -6.27 13.76
C ILE A 71 3.04 -7.08 12.82
N GLY A 72 2.46 -7.63 11.73
CA GLY A 72 3.20 -8.39 10.73
C GLY A 72 4.36 -7.60 10.12
N ALA A 73 4.14 -6.32 9.81
CA ALA A 73 5.18 -5.46 9.26
C ALA A 73 6.34 -5.22 10.25
N ILE A 74 6.05 -5.11 11.55
CA ILE A 74 7.09 -4.93 12.59
C ILE A 74 7.97 -6.18 12.72
N ILE A 75 7.35 -7.36 12.76
CA ILE A 75 8.08 -8.61 12.97
C ILE A 75 8.76 -9.13 11.70
N SER A 76 8.38 -8.63 10.53
CA SER A 76 8.87 -9.11 9.23
C SER A 76 10.36 -8.90 9.02
N GLY A 77 10.92 -7.78 9.50
CA GLY A 77 12.34 -7.45 9.39
C GLY A 77 13.24 -8.52 10.06
N PRO A 78 13.15 -8.72 11.38
CA PRO A 78 13.92 -9.76 12.08
C PRO A 78 13.72 -11.17 11.51
N LEU A 79 12.51 -11.51 11.04
CA LEU A 79 12.26 -12.81 10.42
C LEU A 79 12.99 -12.95 9.09
N SER A 80 12.98 -11.93 8.25
CA SER A 80 13.63 -11.96 6.94
C SER A 80 15.16 -11.99 7.05
N ASP A 81 15.72 -11.35 8.07
CA ASP A 81 17.16 -11.40 8.36
C ASP A 81 17.61 -12.79 8.82
N LYS A 82 16.72 -13.55 9.48
CA LYS A 82 17.01 -14.90 9.97
C LYS A 82 16.75 -15.99 8.93
N PHE A 83 15.60 -15.96 8.27
CA PHE A 83 15.11 -17.05 7.41
C PHE A 83 15.22 -16.75 5.90
N GLY A 84 15.68 -15.57 5.53
CA GLY A 84 15.68 -15.10 4.14
C GLY A 84 14.35 -14.48 3.72
N ARG A 85 14.40 -13.63 2.72
CA ARG A 85 13.22 -12.90 2.25
C ARG A 85 12.24 -13.78 1.50
N LYS A 86 12.74 -14.67 0.63
CA LYS A 86 11.91 -15.66 -0.07
C LYS A 86 11.14 -16.53 0.91
N GLY A 87 11.84 -17.09 1.92
CA GLY A 87 11.23 -17.96 2.93
C GLY A 87 10.07 -17.26 3.66
N VAL A 88 10.28 -16.02 4.08
CA VAL A 88 9.24 -15.23 4.75
C VAL A 88 8.07 -14.93 3.82
N ILE A 89 8.30 -14.51 2.57
CA ILE A 89 7.24 -14.22 1.60
C ILE A 89 6.38 -15.45 1.35
N VAL A 90 7.00 -16.61 1.12
CA VAL A 90 6.28 -17.86 0.85
C VAL A 90 5.45 -18.29 2.06
N PHE A 91 6.04 -18.30 3.26
CA PHE A 91 5.34 -18.68 4.47
C PHE A 91 4.16 -17.74 4.78
N THR A 92 4.37 -16.44 4.68
CA THR A 92 3.34 -15.45 4.99
C THR A 92 2.25 -15.43 3.92
N SER A 93 2.60 -15.67 2.64
CA SER A 93 1.61 -15.83 1.57
C SER A 93 0.75 -17.07 1.78
N LEU A 94 1.33 -18.18 2.21
CA LEU A 94 0.59 -19.38 2.59
C LEU A 94 -0.32 -19.13 3.80
N LEU A 95 0.20 -18.44 4.82
CA LEU A 95 -0.53 -18.11 6.04
C LEU A 95 -1.79 -17.29 5.70
N PHE A 96 -1.64 -16.17 5.00
CA PHE A 96 -2.81 -15.34 4.70
C PHE A 96 -3.79 -16.05 3.76
N SER A 97 -3.32 -16.86 2.80
CA SER A 97 -4.20 -17.62 1.91
C SER A 97 -5.09 -18.60 2.68
N ILE A 98 -4.49 -19.38 3.59
CA ILE A 98 -5.22 -20.36 4.40
C ILE A 98 -6.23 -19.66 5.29
N PHE A 99 -5.84 -18.61 6.00
CA PHE A 99 -6.74 -17.91 6.91
C PHE A 99 -7.82 -17.10 6.19
N THR A 100 -7.57 -16.62 4.96
CA THR A 100 -8.61 -16.04 4.10
C THR A 100 -9.65 -17.12 3.71
N ILE A 101 -9.20 -18.33 3.33
CA ILE A 101 -10.12 -19.44 3.05
C ILE A 101 -10.93 -19.80 4.31
N LEU A 102 -10.28 -19.88 5.48
CA LEU A 102 -10.94 -20.16 6.75
C LEU A 102 -11.99 -19.10 7.13
N CYS A 103 -11.83 -17.84 6.71
CA CYS A 103 -12.86 -16.82 6.88
C CYS A 103 -14.20 -17.24 6.26
N GLY A 104 -14.18 -18.00 5.15
CA GLY A 104 -15.41 -18.51 4.52
C GLY A 104 -16.11 -19.61 5.29
N PHE A 105 -15.47 -20.17 6.32
CA PHE A 105 -16.03 -21.19 7.22
C PHE A 105 -16.30 -20.63 8.63
N ALA A 106 -16.16 -19.30 8.83
CA ALA A 106 -16.46 -18.68 10.11
C ALA A 106 -17.94 -18.78 10.45
N ASN A 107 -18.25 -19.12 11.70
CA ASN A 107 -19.60 -19.24 12.19
C ASN A 107 -20.00 -18.09 13.14
N SER A 108 -19.04 -17.24 13.47
CA SER A 108 -19.26 -16.09 14.34
C SER A 108 -18.41 -14.89 13.93
N THR A 109 -18.79 -13.69 14.38
CA THR A 109 -17.99 -12.47 14.21
C THR A 109 -16.63 -12.58 14.88
N GLN A 110 -16.53 -13.34 15.98
CA GLN A 110 -15.30 -13.56 16.71
C GLN A 110 -14.34 -14.45 15.91
N ASP A 111 -14.82 -15.55 15.33
CA ASP A 111 -14.00 -16.42 14.47
C ASP A 111 -13.48 -15.61 13.28
N LEU A 112 -14.37 -14.90 12.61
CA LEU A 112 -14.01 -14.09 11.45
C LEU A 112 -12.99 -13.01 11.82
N MET A 113 -13.14 -12.35 12.97
CA MET A 113 -12.19 -11.36 13.48
C MET A 113 -10.80 -11.97 13.72
N ILE A 114 -10.73 -13.15 14.34
CA ILE A 114 -9.47 -13.84 14.61
C ILE A 114 -8.80 -14.24 13.30
N TYR A 115 -9.54 -14.83 12.36
CA TYR A 115 -8.98 -15.24 11.07
C TYR A 115 -8.51 -14.02 10.27
N ARG A 116 -9.26 -12.93 10.25
CA ARG A 116 -8.86 -11.66 9.62
C ARG A 116 -7.61 -11.06 10.26
N PHE A 117 -7.47 -11.13 11.58
CA PHE A 117 -6.27 -10.69 12.27
C PHE A 117 -5.03 -11.48 11.82
N ILE A 118 -5.12 -12.81 11.79
CA ILE A 118 -4.00 -13.68 11.37
C ILE A 118 -3.69 -13.49 9.88
N THR A 119 -4.72 -13.37 9.03
CA THR A 119 -4.56 -12.98 7.62
C THR A 119 -3.76 -11.68 7.52
N GLY A 120 -4.12 -10.68 8.32
CA GLY A 120 -3.42 -9.40 8.36
C GLY A 120 -1.95 -9.52 8.75
N VAL A 121 -1.62 -10.35 9.75
CA VAL A 121 -0.21 -10.60 10.13
C VAL A 121 0.58 -11.15 8.93
N GLY A 122 0.01 -12.08 8.17
CA GLY A 122 0.62 -12.61 6.95
C GLY A 122 0.84 -11.52 5.89
N LEU A 123 -0.19 -10.76 5.56
CA LEU A 123 -0.14 -9.67 4.56
C LEU A 123 0.88 -8.59 4.96
N GLY A 124 0.86 -8.17 6.23
CA GLY A 124 1.77 -7.15 6.75
C GLY A 124 3.25 -7.56 6.70
N ALA A 125 3.54 -8.85 6.83
CA ALA A 125 4.90 -9.36 6.72
C ALA A 125 5.32 -9.60 5.25
N ALA A 126 4.41 -9.94 4.36
CA ALA A 126 4.71 -10.18 2.94
C ALA A 126 5.11 -8.90 2.20
N MET A 127 4.36 -7.79 2.40
CA MET A 127 4.52 -6.53 1.65
C MET A 127 5.93 -5.93 1.69
N PRO A 128 6.56 -5.67 2.85
CA PRO A 128 7.88 -5.06 2.88
C PRO A 128 8.95 -5.97 2.28
N ASN A 129 8.82 -7.28 2.46
CA ASN A 129 9.77 -8.25 1.92
C ASN A 129 9.73 -8.34 0.41
N ILE A 130 8.53 -8.41 -0.19
CA ILE A 130 8.40 -8.44 -1.65
C ILE A 130 8.82 -7.12 -2.29
N SER A 131 8.47 -5.97 -1.69
CA SER A 131 8.93 -4.66 -2.13
C SER A 131 10.45 -4.59 -2.16
N THR A 132 11.10 -5.14 -1.13
CA THR A 132 12.55 -5.19 -1.05
C THR A 132 13.16 -6.10 -2.11
N ILE A 133 12.66 -7.33 -2.29
CA ILE A 133 13.15 -8.24 -3.36
C ILE A 133 12.99 -7.55 -4.72
N VAL A 134 11.80 -7.05 -5.06
CA VAL A 134 11.60 -6.36 -6.34
C VAL A 134 12.61 -5.23 -6.48
N SER A 135 12.79 -4.40 -5.46
CA SER A 135 13.72 -3.27 -5.53
C SER A 135 15.19 -3.70 -5.68
N GLU A 136 15.60 -4.83 -5.10
CA GLU A 136 16.97 -5.35 -5.22
C GLU A 136 17.31 -5.87 -6.60
N TYR A 137 16.33 -6.45 -7.28
CA TYR A 137 16.51 -7.00 -8.63
C TYR A 137 16.36 -5.97 -9.74
N MET A 138 15.87 -4.75 -9.45
CA MET A 138 15.64 -3.73 -10.47
C MET A 138 16.86 -2.80 -10.65
N PRO A 139 17.19 -2.42 -11.91
CA PRO A 139 18.24 -1.44 -12.21
C PRO A 139 17.98 -0.10 -11.53
N VAL A 140 19.02 0.54 -11.00
CA VAL A 140 18.94 1.79 -10.22
C VAL A 140 18.11 2.87 -10.93
N LYS A 141 18.31 3.06 -12.25
CA LYS A 141 17.57 4.05 -13.05
C LYS A 141 16.06 3.82 -13.11
N ARG A 142 15.59 2.57 -12.98
CA ARG A 142 14.17 2.19 -13.11
C ARG A 142 13.60 1.61 -11.81
N LYS A 143 14.42 1.50 -10.78
CA LYS A 143 14.08 0.85 -9.50
C LYS A 143 12.81 1.44 -8.88
N ALA A 144 12.75 2.76 -8.70
CA ALA A 144 11.62 3.43 -8.09
C ALA A 144 10.33 3.25 -8.92
N PHE A 145 10.42 3.43 -10.24
CA PHE A 145 9.29 3.26 -11.16
C PHE A 145 8.75 1.82 -11.16
N LEU A 146 9.62 0.82 -11.31
CA LEU A 146 9.18 -0.58 -11.38
C LEU A 146 8.68 -1.09 -10.03
N THR A 147 9.30 -0.70 -8.92
CA THR A 147 8.79 -1.05 -7.58
C THR A 147 7.43 -0.40 -7.31
N GLY A 148 7.26 0.85 -7.70
CA GLY A 148 5.96 1.55 -7.62
C GLY A 148 4.90 0.91 -8.51
N LEU A 149 5.25 0.53 -9.73
CA LEU A 149 4.35 -0.15 -10.67
C LEU A 149 3.94 -1.53 -10.13
N ALA A 150 4.85 -2.29 -9.52
CA ALA A 150 4.49 -3.53 -8.83
C ALA A 150 3.48 -3.27 -7.70
N GLY A 151 3.67 -2.19 -6.93
CA GLY A 151 2.74 -1.75 -5.88
C GLY A 151 1.34 -1.38 -6.39
N CYS A 152 1.18 -0.98 -7.66
CA CYS A 152 -0.14 -0.76 -8.27
C CYS A 152 -0.98 -2.04 -8.30
N GLY A 153 -0.34 -3.23 -8.22
CA GLY A 153 -1.03 -4.51 -8.05
C GLY A 153 -2.01 -4.50 -6.89
N PHE A 154 -1.68 -3.86 -5.76
CA PHE A 154 -2.57 -3.74 -4.60
C PHE A 154 -3.92 -3.09 -4.95
N MET A 155 -3.90 -1.96 -5.62
CA MET A 155 -5.13 -1.26 -6.00
C MET A 155 -5.93 -2.05 -7.05
N LEU A 156 -5.24 -2.68 -8.02
CA LEU A 156 -5.89 -3.57 -8.97
C LEU A 156 -6.51 -4.79 -8.30
N GLY A 157 -5.85 -5.36 -7.28
CA GLY A 157 -6.39 -6.46 -6.49
C GLY A 157 -7.71 -6.08 -5.80
N ILE A 158 -7.76 -4.92 -5.13
CA ILE A 158 -8.99 -4.41 -4.52
C ILE A 158 -10.09 -4.27 -5.58
N SER A 159 -9.78 -3.66 -6.72
CA SER A 159 -10.74 -3.45 -7.81
C SER A 159 -11.28 -4.80 -8.35
N CYS A 160 -10.39 -5.77 -8.60
CA CYS A 160 -10.80 -7.10 -9.04
C CYS A 160 -11.64 -7.83 -8.00
N GLY A 161 -11.38 -7.63 -6.71
CA GLY A 161 -12.22 -8.13 -5.61
C GLY A 161 -13.65 -7.62 -5.69
N GLY A 162 -13.82 -6.33 -6.04
CA GLY A 162 -15.14 -5.74 -6.27
C GLY A 162 -15.84 -6.30 -7.51
N VAL A 163 -15.12 -6.46 -8.62
CA VAL A 163 -15.67 -7.11 -9.84
C VAL A 163 -16.07 -8.56 -9.54
N LEU A 164 -15.21 -9.32 -8.86
CA LEU A 164 -15.54 -10.69 -8.44
C LEU A 164 -16.81 -10.73 -7.60
N SER A 165 -16.93 -9.81 -6.63
CA SER A 165 -18.10 -9.73 -5.77
C SER A 165 -19.36 -9.32 -6.54
N ALA A 166 -19.27 -8.43 -7.53
CA ALA A 166 -20.39 -7.99 -8.34
C ALA A 166 -21.10 -9.14 -9.09
N TYR A 167 -20.36 -10.15 -9.50
CA TYR A 167 -20.89 -11.28 -10.27
C TYR A 167 -21.14 -12.53 -9.45
N LEU A 168 -20.41 -12.73 -8.34
CA LEU A 168 -20.50 -13.97 -7.58
C LEU A 168 -21.31 -13.85 -6.29
N LEU A 169 -21.44 -12.66 -5.72
CA LEU A 169 -22.02 -12.49 -4.38
C LEU A 169 -23.49 -12.90 -4.32
N GLU A 170 -24.31 -12.53 -5.31
CA GLU A 170 -25.72 -12.90 -5.36
C GLU A 170 -25.94 -14.40 -5.63
N SER A 171 -25.11 -15.00 -6.50
CA SER A 171 -25.30 -16.38 -6.93
C SER A 171 -24.72 -17.40 -5.95
N TYR A 172 -23.62 -17.06 -5.28
CA TYR A 172 -22.85 -18.02 -4.49
C TYR A 172 -22.75 -17.67 -3.01
N GLY A 173 -23.16 -16.46 -2.60
CA GLY A 173 -23.05 -15.97 -1.24
C GLY A 173 -21.64 -15.52 -0.87
N TRP A 174 -21.53 -14.81 0.26
CA TRP A 174 -20.27 -14.19 0.72
C TRP A 174 -19.18 -15.21 1.06
N ALA A 175 -19.54 -16.36 1.63
CA ALA A 175 -18.59 -17.39 2.03
C ALA A 175 -17.79 -17.95 0.83
N LYS A 176 -18.47 -18.23 -0.29
CA LYS A 176 -17.80 -18.74 -1.49
C LYS A 176 -16.95 -17.65 -2.16
N VAL A 177 -17.37 -16.40 -2.13
CA VAL A 177 -16.59 -15.27 -2.67
C VAL A 177 -15.24 -15.14 -1.94
N ILE A 178 -15.22 -15.20 -0.62
CA ILE A 178 -13.98 -15.10 0.17
C ILE A 178 -13.11 -16.36 0.02
N ILE A 179 -13.71 -17.57 -0.08
CA ILE A 179 -12.95 -18.81 -0.36
C ILE A 179 -12.26 -18.74 -1.71
N ILE A 180 -12.94 -18.28 -2.76
CA ILE A 180 -12.35 -18.10 -4.09
C ILE A 180 -11.21 -17.07 -4.03
N GLY A 181 -11.45 -15.93 -3.37
CA GLY A 181 -10.44 -14.90 -3.17
C GLY A 181 -9.17 -15.41 -2.47
N GLY A 182 -9.32 -16.23 -1.43
CA GLY A 182 -8.20 -16.85 -0.70
C GLY A 182 -7.52 -18.00 -1.46
N SER A 183 -8.21 -18.61 -2.43
CA SER A 183 -7.63 -19.70 -3.24
C SER A 183 -6.68 -19.18 -4.32
N ILE A 184 -6.88 -17.96 -4.80
CA ILE A 184 -6.00 -17.34 -5.82
C ILE A 184 -4.57 -17.18 -5.31
N PRO A 185 -4.32 -16.60 -4.11
CA PRO A 185 -2.96 -16.50 -3.57
C PRO A 185 -2.32 -17.86 -3.30
N LEU A 186 -3.10 -18.91 -3.00
CA LEU A 186 -2.57 -20.26 -2.80
C LEU A 186 -1.88 -20.81 -4.06
N ILE A 187 -2.45 -20.51 -5.23
CA ILE A 187 -1.81 -20.84 -6.52
C ILE A 187 -0.50 -20.06 -6.69
N LEU A 188 -0.51 -18.78 -6.30
CA LEU A 188 0.69 -17.94 -6.36
C LEU A 188 1.81 -18.48 -5.45
N VAL A 189 1.48 -19.05 -4.27
CA VAL A 189 2.48 -19.66 -3.37
C VAL A 189 3.29 -20.74 -4.08
N VAL A 190 2.67 -21.56 -4.91
CA VAL A 190 3.38 -22.59 -5.70
C VAL A 190 4.36 -21.92 -6.66
N ALA A 191 3.94 -20.86 -7.35
CA ALA A 191 4.81 -20.10 -8.25
C ALA A 191 5.98 -19.43 -7.50
N LEU A 192 5.72 -18.87 -6.31
CA LEU A 192 6.75 -18.26 -5.45
C LEU A 192 7.78 -19.30 -4.97
N LEU A 193 7.32 -20.48 -4.54
CA LEU A 193 8.22 -21.58 -4.15
C LEU A 193 9.17 -21.99 -5.26
N LEU A 194 8.64 -22.16 -6.47
CA LEU A 194 9.38 -22.70 -7.61
C LEU A 194 10.25 -21.65 -8.31
N LYS A 195 9.79 -20.40 -8.40
CA LYS A 195 10.36 -19.41 -9.31
C LYS A 195 10.99 -18.21 -8.61
N LEU A 196 10.52 -17.80 -7.41
CA LEU A 196 11.08 -16.61 -6.76
C LEU A 196 12.51 -16.91 -6.30
N PRO A 197 13.53 -16.14 -6.70
CA PRO A 197 14.88 -16.27 -6.17
C PRO A 197 14.97 -15.66 -4.77
N GLU A 198 16.01 -16.04 -4.01
CA GLU A 198 16.31 -15.40 -2.73
C GLU A 198 17.00 -14.04 -2.96
N SER A 199 16.95 -13.15 -1.97
CA SER A 199 17.64 -11.88 -1.98
C SER A 199 19.16 -12.07 -2.18
N THR A 200 19.73 -11.41 -3.19
CA THR A 200 21.17 -11.44 -3.44
C THR A 200 21.95 -10.81 -2.27
N GLN A 201 21.42 -9.75 -1.67
CA GLN A 201 22.02 -9.12 -0.48
C GLN A 201 22.05 -10.06 0.71
N TYR A 202 20.93 -10.75 0.97
CA TYR A 202 20.85 -11.75 2.04
C TYR A 202 21.87 -12.87 1.84
N LEU A 203 21.98 -13.42 0.62
CA LEU A 203 22.92 -14.52 0.32
C LEU A 203 24.37 -14.09 0.50
N ILE A 204 24.76 -12.91 0.04
CA ILE A 204 26.12 -12.38 0.18
C ILE A 204 26.44 -12.15 1.67
N THR A 205 25.52 -11.55 2.42
CA THR A 205 25.70 -11.29 3.87
C THR A 205 25.81 -12.58 4.69
N ARG A 206 25.14 -13.66 4.25
CA ARG A 206 25.21 -14.99 4.87
C ARG A 206 26.33 -15.88 4.32
N HIS A 207 27.26 -15.30 3.57
CA HIS A 207 28.39 -16.03 2.97
C HIS A 207 27.99 -17.18 2.03
N GLN A 208 26.78 -17.16 1.45
CA GLN A 208 26.32 -18.13 0.47
C GLN A 208 26.67 -17.66 -0.96
N GLN A 209 27.97 -17.46 -1.21
CA GLN A 209 28.49 -16.92 -2.45
C GLN A 209 28.06 -17.71 -3.69
N ASP A 210 28.07 -19.04 -3.62
CA ASP A 210 27.73 -19.91 -4.76
C ASP A 210 26.29 -19.72 -5.24
N LYS A 211 25.35 -19.52 -4.29
CA LYS A 211 23.95 -19.26 -4.64
C LYS A 211 23.75 -17.87 -5.23
N ALA A 212 24.41 -16.86 -4.63
CA ALA A 212 24.39 -15.52 -5.15
C ALA A 212 24.98 -15.43 -6.55
N GLN A 213 26.08 -16.15 -6.79
CA GLN A 213 26.75 -16.24 -8.08
C GLN A 213 25.83 -16.81 -9.16
N ARG A 214 25.15 -17.92 -8.90
CA ARG A 214 24.19 -18.53 -9.86
C ARG A 214 23.10 -17.57 -10.26
N ILE A 215 22.51 -16.85 -9.30
CA ILE A 215 21.47 -15.85 -9.58
C ILE A 215 22.00 -14.72 -10.47
N LEU A 216 23.23 -14.25 -10.20
CA LEU A 216 23.85 -13.20 -11.01
C LEU A 216 24.25 -13.69 -12.40
N GLU A 217 24.66 -14.95 -12.56
CA GLU A 217 24.87 -15.60 -13.84
C GLU A 217 23.57 -15.69 -14.66
N ASP A 218 22.45 -16.05 -14.02
CA ASP A 218 21.13 -16.05 -14.66
C ASP A 218 20.71 -14.64 -15.12
N ILE A 219 21.02 -13.61 -14.34
CA ILE A 219 20.79 -12.22 -14.76
C ILE A 219 21.69 -11.85 -15.93
N GLN A 220 22.94 -12.24 -15.87
CA GLN A 220 23.96 -11.89 -16.86
C GLN A 220 23.81 -12.68 -18.16
N GLY A 221 23.26 -13.88 -18.10
CA GLY A 221 23.07 -14.80 -19.24
C GLY A 221 24.31 -15.59 -19.61
N HIS A 222 25.39 -15.55 -18.81
CA HIS A 222 26.59 -16.36 -18.97
C HIS A 222 27.28 -16.61 -17.62
N SER A 223 28.00 -17.73 -17.51
CA SER A 223 28.75 -18.10 -16.30
C SER A 223 30.05 -17.27 -16.16
N PHE A 224 30.47 -17.07 -14.92
CA PHE A 224 31.78 -16.46 -14.65
C PHE A 224 32.90 -17.43 -15.05
N GLN A 225 33.88 -16.92 -15.77
CA GLN A 225 35.00 -17.74 -16.24
C GLN A 225 36.01 -18.05 -15.11
N GLU A 226 36.02 -17.25 -14.04
CA GLU A 226 36.92 -17.37 -12.89
C GLU A 226 36.13 -17.30 -11.58
N PRO A 227 36.64 -17.87 -10.47
CA PRO A 227 36.05 -17.71 -9.15
C PRO A 227 35.96 -16.23 -8.76
N VAL A 228 34.76 -15.76 -8.49
CA VAL A 228 34.48 -14.34 -8.19
C VAL A 228 34.09 -14.20 -6.72
N LYS A 229 34.63 -13.19 -6.05
CA LYS A 229 34.15 -12.75 -4.74
C LYS A 229 33.12 -11.63 -4.93
N LEU A 230 31.88 -11.93 -4.62
CA LEU A 230 30.80 -10.95 -4.67
C LEU A 230 30.83 -10.07 -3.43
N VAL A 231 30.73 -8.78 -3.65
CA VAL A 231 30.64 -7.75 -2.59
C VAL A 231 29.46 -6.86 -2.84
N LEU A 232 28.98 -6.22 -1.77
CA LEU A 232 27.99 -5.16 -1.83
C LEU A 232 28.71 -3.86 -1.49
N THR A 233 28.77 -2.95 -2.43
CA THR A 233 29.23 -1.60 -2.12
C THR A 233 28.14 -0.91 -1.32
N GLN A 234 28.32 -0.83 0.00
CA GLN A 234 27.46 -0.02 0.85
C GLN A 234 27.78 1.45 0.58
N ALA A 235 26.73 2.27 0.46
CA ALA A 235 26.93 3.72 0.48
C ALA A 235 27.49 4.09 1.87
N GLU A 236 28.77 4.41 1.92
CA GLU A 236 29.40 5.00 3.10
C GLU A 236 28.79 6.38 3.35
N ASN A 237 27.89 6.47 4.33
CA ASN A 237 27.49 7.72 4.97
C ASN A 237 26.74 7.39 6.27
N ALA A 238 27.41 6.72 7.21
CA ALA A 238 26.98 6.73 8.60
C ALA A 238 27.47 8.05 9.21
N SER A 239 26.60 9.07 9.29
CA SER A 239 26.87 10.19 10.18
C SER A 239 26.59 9.73 11.62
N ASP A 240 27.38 10.20 12.58
CA ASP A 240 27.25 9.88 14.00
C ASP A 240 25.99 10.49 14.65
N GLU A 241 25.17 11.21 13.88
CA GLU A 241 23.94 11.83 14.37
C GLU A 241 22.83 10.79 14.62
N ASN A 242 22.20 10.85 15.77
CA ASN A 242 21.05 9.98 16.09
C ASN A 242 19.85 10.33 15.19
N PRO A 243 19.40 9.42 14.31
CA PRO A 243 18.36 9.69 13.31
C PRO A 243 17.04 10.17 13.95
N VAL A 244 16.69 9.64 15.12
CA VAL A 244 15.47 10.01 15.86
C VAL A 244 15.54 11.46 16.34
N LYS A 245 16.68 11.88 16.89
CA LYS A 245 16.89 13.28 17.32
C LYS A 245 16.82 14.24 16.14
N VAL A 246 17.31 13.85 14.97
CA VAL A 246 17.26 14.67 13.74
C VAL A 246 15.81 14.87 13.30
N VAL A 247 14.98 13.81 13.27
CA VAL A 247 13.56 13.90 12.90
C VAL A 247 12.78 14.75 13.89
N LEU A 248 12.92 14.48 15.19
CA LEU A 248 12.20 15.19 16.26
C LEU A 248 12.72 16.61 16.55
N GLY A 249 13.92 16.94 16.09
CA GLY A 249 14.48 18.29 16.21
C GLY A 249 14.24 19.10 14.94
N LYS A 250 15.21 19.03 14.02
CA LYS A 250 15.28 19.88 12.83
C LYS A 250 14.12 19.72 11.85
N TYR A 251 13.51 18.51 11.79
CA TYR A 251 12.47 18.16 10.81
C TYR A 251 11.07 17.98 11.44
N LEU A 252 10.89 18.20 12.74
CA LEU A 252 9.65 17.90 13.45
C LEU A 252 8.40 18.51 12.80
N TRP A 253 8.43 19.79 12.45
CA TRP A 253 7.27 20.46 11.86
C TRP A 253 6.87 19.86 10.51
N GLY A 254 7.83 19.71 9.59
CA GLY A 254 7.55 19.09 8.30
C GLY A 254 7.12 17.64 8.43
N SER A 255 7.72 16.89 9.35
CA SER A 255 7.33 15.52 9.69
C SER A 255 5.89 15.45 10.20
N SER A 256 5.50 16.32 11.15
CA SER A 256 4.14 16.35 11.68
C SER A 256 3.10 16.60 10.59
N MET A 257 3.39 17.49 9.64
CA MET A 257 2.49 17.76 8.53
C MET A 257 2.40 16.57 7.56
N LEU A 258 3.50 15.88 7.29
CA LEU A 258 3.49 14.65 6.48
C LEU A 258 2.75 13.51 7.20
N TRP A 259 2.95 13.37 8.51
CA TRP A 259 2.25 12.37 9.33
C TRP A 259 0.74 12.60 9.35
N LEU A 260 0.33 13.86 9.57
CA LEU A 260 -1.09 14.23 9.54
C LEU A 260 -1.71 13.97 8.17
N CYS A 261 -1.01 14.33 7.10
CA CYS A 261 -1.46 14.07 5.74
C CYS A 261 -1.60 12.57 5.46
N CYS A 262 -0.60 11.76 5.82
CA CYS A 262 -0.64 10.30 5.65
C CYS A 262 -1.76 9.66 6.48
N PHE A 263 -1.93 10.09 7.73
CA PHE A 263 -2.99 9.64 8.62
C PHE A 263 -4.38 9.89 8.04
N THR A 264 -4.69 11.14 7.66
CA THR A 264 -6.02 11.52 7.14
C THR A 264 -6.28 10.88 5.78
N SER A 265 -5.28 10.76 4.94
CA SER A 265 -5.39 10.11 3.64
C SER A 265 -5.69 8.61 3.75
N LEU A 266 -4.94 7.87 4.59
CA LEU A 266 -5.19 6.45 4.82
C LEU A 266 -6.50 6.21 5.56
N LEU A 267 -6.90 7.11 6.46
CA LEU A 267 -8.21 7.05 7.11
C LEU A 267 -9.34 7.04 6.07
N VAL A 268 -9.33 7.98 5.13
CA VAL A 268 -10.37 8.05 4.08
C VAL A 268 -10.27 6.87 3.13
N PHE A 269 -9.06 6.50 2.71
CA PHE A 269 -8.84 5.38 1.78
C PHE A 269 -9.43 4.07 2.34
N TYR A 270 -9.07 3.71 3.58
CA TYR A 270 -9.55 2.46 4.17
C TYR A 270 -11.01 2.53 4.64
N LEU A 271 -11.51 3.70 5.01
CA LEU A 271 -12.93 3.89 5.26
C LEU A 271 -13.74 3.62 3.98
N LEU A 272 -13.34 4.21 2.84
CA LEU A 272 -14.00 3.96 1.56
C LEU A 272 -13.89 2.50 1.13
N THR A 273 -12.70 1.91 1.20
CA THR A 273 -12.48 0.51 0.81
C THR A 273 -13.33 -0.45 1.65
N SER A 274 -13.48 -0.19 2.96
CA SER A 274 -14.21 -1.06 3.88
C SER A 274 -15.72 -0.84 3.87
N TRP A 275 -16.18 0.39 3.71
CA TRP A 275 -17.58 0.76 3.97
C TRP A 275 -18.35 1.27 2.76
N MET A 276 -17.67 1.65 1.65
CA MET A 276 -18.39 2.17 0.47
C MET A 276 -19.42 1.18 -0.07
N PRO A 277 -19.19 -0.14 -0.16
CA PRO A 277 -20.23 -1.09 -0.56
C PRO A 277 -21.46 -1.02 0.36
N THR A 278 -21.27 -0.99 1.68
CA THR A 278 -22.35 -0.89 2.66
C THR A 278 -23.09 0.46 2.58
N ILE A 279 -22.35 1.56 2.38
CA ILE A 279 -22.91 2.91 2.19
C ILE A 279 -23.83 2.94 0.97
N LEU A 280 -23.36 2.42 -0.15
CA LEU A 280 -24.13 2.39 -1.41
C LEU A 280 -25.35 1.44 -1.31
N LYS A 281 -25.19 0.27 -0.64
CA LYS A 281 -26.32 -0.62 -0.39
C LYS A 281 -27.42 0.05 0.44
N THR A 282 -27.04 0.75 1.52
CA THR A 282 -28.02 1.48 2.34
C THR A 282 -28.71 2.63 1.60
N ALA A 283 -28.08 3.15 0.54
CA ALA A 283 -28.67 4.14 -0.37
C ALA A 283 -29.58 3.51 -1.47
N GLY A 284 -29.76 2.17 -1.46
CA GLY A 284 -30.68 1.47 -2.36
C GLY A 284 -30.05 0.92 -3.64
N PHE A 285 -28.71 0.93 -3.78
CA PHE A 285 -28.05 0.34 -4.94
C PHE A 285 -28.05 -1.20 -4.87
N SER A 286 -28.23 -1.87 -6.03
CA SER A 286 -28.15 -3.32 -6.13
C SER A 286 -26.71 -3.82 -5.87
N THR A 287 -26.59 -5.14 -5.57
CA THR A 287 -25.27 -5.77 -5.30
C THR A 287 -24.27 -5.53 -6.41
N GLN A 288 -24.71 -5.69 -7.65
CA GLN A 288 -23.85 -5.42 -8.81
C GLN A 288 -23.43 -3.94 -8.89
N GLN A 289 -24.39 -3.02 -8.71
CA GLN A 289 -24.12 -1.58 -8.78
C GLN A 289 -23.15 -1.13 -7.69
N PHE A 290 -23.40 -1.45 -6.42
CA PHE A 290 -22.51 -1.00 -5.36
C PHE A 290 -21.11 -1.61 -5.46
N SER A 291 -21.00 -2.87 -5.88
CA SER A 291 -19.71 -3.53 -6.03
C SER A 291 -18.89 -2.93 -7.17
N LEU A 292 -19.49 -2.66 -8.35
CA LEU A 292 -18.79 -2.03 -9.46
C LEU A 292 -18.40 -0.59 -9.17
N ILE A 293 -19.32 0.21 -8.57
CA ILE A 293 -19.00 1.60 -8.21
C ILE A 293 -17.85 1.66 -7.19
N ALA A 294 -17.86 0.80 -6.17
CA ALA A 294 -16.80 0.76 -5.20
C ALA A 294 -15.47 0.23 -5.78
N ALA A 295 -15.52 -0.69 -6.76
CA ALA A 295 -14.35 -1.20 -7.47
C ALA A 295 -13.66 -0.14 -8.35
N ILE A 296 -14.41 0.82 -8.86
CA ILE A 296 -13.88 1.91 -9.72
C ILE A 296 -12.97 2.84 -8.92
N PHE A 297 -13.17 3.01 -7.61
CA PHE A 297 -12.33 3.86 -6.75
C PHE A 297 -10.85 3.44 -6.75
N PRO A 298 -10.47 2.20 -6.38
CA PRO A 298 -9.06 1.79 -6.43
C PRO A 298 -8.54 1.67 -7.87
N PHE A 299 -9.38 1.37 -8.85
CA PHE A 299 -8.99 1.37 -10.25
C PHE A 299 -8.54 2.77 -10.72
N GLY A 300 -9.29 3.81 -10.33
CA GLY A 300 -8.87 5.20 -10.51
C GLY A 300 -7.51 5.46 -9.87
N GLY A 301 -7.25 4.91 -8.69
CA GLY A 301 -5.98 5.02 -7.97
C GLY A 301 -4.77 4.50 -8.75
N VAL A 302 -4.91 3.39 -9.50
CA VAL A 302 -3.84 2.87 -10.38
C VAL A 302 -3.42 3.90 -11.42
N ILE A 303 -4.42 4.47 -12.10
CA ILE A 303 -4.19 5.49 -13.14
C ILE A 303 -3.62 6.77 -12.50
N GLY A 304 -4.21 7.17 -11.38
CA GLY A 304 -3.78 8.35 -10.62
C GLY A 304 -2.33 8.25 -10.13
N ALA A 305 -1.92 7.11 -9.58
CA ALA A 305 -0.54 6.90 -9.12
C ALA A 305 0.48 7.06 -10.26
N THR A 306 0.15 6.52 -11.45
CA THR A 306 1.01 6.64 -12.64
C THR A 306 1.11 8.08 -13.12
N ILE A 307 -0.02 8.79 -13.20
CA ILE A 307 -0.08 10.20 -13.63
C ILE A 307 0.64 11.10 -12.61
N MET A 308 0.42 10.87 -11.31
CA MET A 308 1.09 11.62 -10.24
C MET A 308 2.61 11.48 -10.30
N GLY A 309 3.12 10.26 -10.50
CA GLY A 309 4.56 10.04 -10.66
C GLY A 309 5.15 10.89 -11.78
N TRP A 310 4.49 10.91 -12.94
CA TRP A 310 4.93 11.71 -14.09
C TRP A 310 4.89 13.22 -13.83
N TYR A 311 3.86 13.73 -13.13
CA TYR A 311 3.80 15.14 -12.75
C TYR A 311 4.83 15.52 -11.68
N MET A 312 5.12 14.61 -10.73
CA MET A 312 6.14 14.84 -9.69
C MET A 312 7.56 14.92 -10.25
N ASP A 313 7.84 14.26 -11.37
CA ASP A 313 9.13 14.37 -12.07
C ASP A 313 9.30 15.74 -12.78
N LYS A 314 8.21 16.41 -13.11
CA LYS A 314 8.21 17.68 -13.86
C LYS A 314 7.94 18.92 -13.02
N LEU A 315 7.18 18.76 -11.94
CA LEU A 315 6.72 19.83 -11.07
C LEU A 315 7.16 19.58 -9.64
N ASN A 316 7.02 20.58 -8.78
CA ASN A 316 7.30 20.39 -7.36
C ASN A 316 6.36 19.33 -6.75
N PRO A 317 6.91 18.19 -6.23
CA PRO A 317 6.12 17.05 -5.76
C PRO A 317 5.08 17.42 -4.69
N THR A 318 5.48 18.26 -3.72
CA THR A 318 4.56 18.72 -2.67
C THR A 318 3.38 19.51 -3.24
N THR A 319 3.63 20.30 -4.28
CA THR A 319 2.59 21.10 -4.95
C THR A 319 1.60 20.20 -5.70
N VAL A 320 2.09 19.20 -6.42
CA VAL A 320 1.25 18.22 -7.13
C VAL A 320 0.31 17.50 -6.15
N ILE A 321 0.87 16.90 -5.09
CA ILE A 321 0.09 16.14 -4.11
C ILE A 321 -0.89 17.04 -3.35
N LYS A 322 -0.48 18.25 -2.99
CA LYS A 322 -1.34 19.23 -2.30
C LYS A 322 -2.59 19.55 -3.12
N TYR A 323 -2.44 19.92 -4.38
CA TYR A 323 -3.60 20.24 -5.23
C TYR A 323 -4.44 19.03 -5.57
N SER A 324 -3.87 17.83 -5.60
CA SER A 324 -4.65 16.59 -5.75
C SER A 324 -5.63 16.40 -4.59
N TYR A 325 -5.20 16.67 -3.34
CA TYR A 325 -6.12 16.62 -2.20
C TYR A 325 -7.18 17.73 -2.25
N LEU A 326 -6.84 18.94 -2.72
CA LEU A 326 -7.82 20.02 -2.88
C LEU A 326 -8.88 19.67 -3.91
N ILE A 327 -8.48 19.12 -5.06
CA ILE A 327 -9.42 18.71 -6.10
C ILE A 327 -10.23 17.50 -5.62
N ALA A 328 -9.63 16.55 -4.90
CA ALA A 328 -10.35 15.43 -4.31
C ALA A 328 -11.40 15.90 -3.30
N PHE A 329 -11.09 16.89 -2.46
CA PHE A 329 -12.06 17.56 -1.58
C PHE A 329 -13.26 18.10 -2.36
N ALA A 330 -13.03 18.86 -3.44
CA ALA A 330 -14.10 19.39 -4.29
C ALA A 330 -14.93 18.26 -4.94
N LEU A 331 -14.27 17.17 -5.37
CA LEU A 331 -14.96 16.02 -5.95
C LEU A 331 -15.80 15.25 -4.93
N PHE A 332 -15.43 15.20 -3.64
CA PHE A 332 -16.32 14.65 -2.61
C PHE A 332 -17.61 15.47 -2.46
N ILE A 333 -17.52 16.79 -2.57
CA ILE A 333 -18.70 17.65 -2.58
C ILE A 333 -19.56 17.36 -3.82
N VAL A 334 -18.93 17.27 -5.00
CA VAL A 334 -19.62 16.92 -6.25
C VAL A 334 -20.28 15.54 -6.13
N ALA A 335 -19.59 14.52 -5.58
CA ALA A 335 -20.17 13.19 -5.37
C ALA A 335 -21.44 13.23 -4.51
N GLY A 336 -21.46 14.08 -3.48
CA GLY A 336 -22.68 14.32 -2.68
C GLY A 336 -23.81 14.93 -3.50
N LEU A 337 -23.52 15.85 -4.39
CA LEU A 337 -24.53 16.53 -5.22
C LEU A 337 -25.08 15.64 -6.35
N VAL A 338 -24.25 14.77 -6.93
CA VAL A 338 -24.64 13.89 -8.04
C VAL A 338 -25.02 12.47 -7.60
N SER A 339 -25.19 12.25 -6.32
CA SER A 339 -25.40 10.93 -5.71
C SER A 339 -26.62 10.15 -6.23
N SER A 340 -27.60 10.86 -6.83
CA SER A 340 -28.78 10.27 -7.46
C SER A 340 -28.54 9.70 -8.87
N ASN A 341 -27.45 10.13 -9.55
CA ASN A 341 -27.12 9.67 -10.89
C ASN A 341 -25.95 8.69 -10.83
N ILE A 342 -26.22 7.40 -11.09
CA ILE A 342 -25.24 6.34 -10.98
C ILE A 342 -23.99 6.53 -11.85
N PHE A 343 -24.15 7.06 -13.07
CA PHE A 343 -23.04 7.27 -13.98
C PHE A 343 -22.12 8.41 -13.51
N LEU A 344 -22.73 9.56 -13.14
CA LEU A 344 -21.98 10.70 -12.61
C LEU A 344 -21.32 10.36 -11.28
N LEU A 345 -21.99 9.61 -10.42
CA LEU A 345 -21.41 9.13 -9.16
C LEU A 345 -20.20 8.22 -9.43
N GLY A 346 -20.32 7.24 -10.33
CA GLY A 346 -19.23 6.36 -10.71
C GLY A 346 -18.02 7.12 -11.27
N LEU A 347 -18.25 8.08 -12.18
CA LEU A 347 -17.20 8.93 -12.72
C LEU A 347 -16.51 9.76 -11.64
N THR A 348 -17.29 10.33 -10.72
CA THR A 348 -16.75 11.15 -9.63
C THR A 348 -15.93 10.29 -8.67
N ILE A 349 -16.39 9.07 -8.32
CA ILE A 349 -15.66 8.11 -7.49
C ILE A 349 -14.37 7.66 -8.16
N PHE A 350 -14.37 7.44 -9.49
CA PHE A 350 -13.15 7.17 -10.24
C PHE A 350 -12.12 8.30 -10.11
N LEU A 351 -12.56 9.55 -10.30
CA LEU A 351 -11.70 10.73 -10.18
C LEU A 351 -11.19 10.93 -8.74
N ILE A 352 -12.04 10.70 -7.73
CA ILE A 352 -11.63 10.70 -6.32
C ILE A 352 -10.53 9.63 -6.11
N GLY A 353 -10.72 8.43 -6.64
CA GLY A 353 -9.72 7.37 -6.58
C GLY A 353 -8.39 7.79 -7.22
N ALA A 354 -8.44 8.35 -8.42
CA ALA A 354 -7.26 8.82 -9.13
C ALA A 354 -6.48 9.88 -8.34
N LEU A 355 -7.17 10.83 -7.73
CA LEU A 355 -6.53 11.91 -6.99
C LEU A 355 -6.14 11.52 -5.57
N LEU A 356 -7.03 10.89 -4.80
CA LEU A 356 -6.77 10.55 -3.39
C LEU A 356 -5.82 9.36 -3.26
N ALA A 357 -6.10 8.23 -3.94
CA ALA A 357 -5.25 7.06 -3.85
C ALA A 357 -3.93 7.26 -4.62
N GLY A 358 -3.96 8.02 -5.72
CA GLY A 358 -2.76 8.45 -6.42
C GLY A 358 -1.85 9.33 -5.56
N ALA A 359 -2.41 10.33 -4.86
CA ALA A 359 -1.68 11.18 -3.92
C ALA A 359 -1.14 10.36 -2.74
N GLN A 360 -1.95 9.43 -2.19
CA GLN A 360 -1.55 8.56 -1.10
C GLN A 360 -0.31 7.71 -1.43
N SER A 361 -0.28 7.07 -2.60
CA SER A 361 0.89 6.29 -3.05
C SER A 361 2.13 7.16 -3.29
N SER A 362 1.93 8.44 -3.60
CA SER A 362 2.98 9.44 -3.83
C SER A 362 3.56 10.04 -2.55
N LEU A 363 2.93 9.84 -1.38
CA LEU A 363 3.47 10.34 -0.10
C LEU A 363 4.78 9.66 0.29
N LEU A 364 4.97 8.38 -0.07
CA LEU A 364 6.21 7.66 0.24
C LEU A 364 7.43 8.26 -0.48
N PRO A 365 7.44 8.43 -1.81
CA PRO A 365 8.52 9.12 -2.49
C PRO A 365 8.68 10.58 -2.03
N LEU A 366 7.59 11.30 -1.75
CA LEU A 366 7.67 12.65 -1.19
C LEU A 366 8.43 12.68 0.15
N ALA A 367 8.11 11.77 1.07
CA ALA A 367 8.81 11.67 2.33
C ALA A 367 10.28 11.29 2.15
N ALA A 368 10.58 10.36 1.23
CA ALA A 368 11.96 9.97 0.92
C ALA A 368 12.79 11.13 0.35
N MET A 369 12.18 12.07 -0.35
CA MET A 369 12.83 13.30 -0.85
C MET A 369 12.96 14.37 0.24
N PHE A 370 12.04 14.41 1.21
CA PHE A 370 12.05 15.39 2.30
C PHE A 370 13.14 15.12 3.34
N TYR A 371 13.40 13.85 3.68
CA TYR A 371 14.37 13.50 4.70
C TYR A 371 15.79 13.31 4.11
N PRO A 372 16.83 13.86 4.75
CA PRO A 372 18.22 13.53 4.40
C PRO A 372 18.52 12.05 4.67
N ALA A 373 19.59 11.53 4.05
CA ALA A 373 19.96 10.13 4.11
C ALA A 373 20.05 9.58 5.54
N VAL A 374 20.60 10.38 6.47
CA VAL A 374 20.80 10.05 7.89
C VAL A 374 19.51 9.61 8.60
N CYS A 375 18.40 10.28 8.36
CA CYS A 375 17.14 10.04 9.08
C CYS A 375 15.99 9.59 8.17
N ARG A 376 16.25 9.38 6.86
CA ARG A 376 15.22 9.02 5.87
C ARG A 376 14.46 7.78 6.24
N ALA A 377 15.16 6.70 6.63
CA ALA A 377 14.51 5.44 7.00
C ALA A 377 13.56 5.62 8.18
N VAL A 378 14.01 6.32 9.24
CA VAL A 378 13.21 6.59 10.44
C VAL A 378 12.01 7.47 10.11
N GLY A 379 12.21 8.59 9.39
CA GLY A 379 11.15 9.53 9.08
C GLY A 379 10.05 8.92 8.21
N VAL A 380 10.42 8.13 7.19
CA VAL A 380 9.50 7.41 6.31
C VAL A 380 8.74 6.32 7.08
N SER A 381 9.42 5.53 7.90
CA SER A 381 8.79 4.47 8.71
C SER A 381 7.78 5.04 9.72
N TRP A 382 8.11 6.15 10.36
CA TRP A 382 7.19 6.81 11.30
C TRP A 382 5.96 7.39 10.60
N MET A 383 6.14 8.00 9.42
CA MET A 383 5.00 8.47 8.62
C MET A 383 4.06 7.32 8.29
N HIS A 384 4.59 6.17 7.84
CA HIS A 384 3.77 4.99 7.56
C HIS A 384 3.12 4.40 8.81
N GLY A 385 3.84 4.34 9.93
CA GLY A 385 3.30 3.85 11.20
C GLY A 385 2.09 4.67 11.67
N ILE A 386 2.21 6.00 11.65
CA ILE A 386 1.12 6.91 12.00
C ILE A 386 -0.02 6.80 10.97
N GLY A 387 0.31 6.71 9.69
CA GLY A 387 -0.68 6.48 8.64
C GLY A 387 -1.49 5.19 8.84
N ARG A 388 -0.86 4.10 9.29
CA ARG A 388 -1.56 2.84 9.61
C ARG A 388 -2.57 2.99 10.75
N ILE A 389 -2.31 3.84 11.73
CA ILE A 389 -3.32 4.18 12.76
C ILE A 389 -4.54 4.82 12.09
N GLY A 390 -4.33 5.73 11.12
CA GLY A 390 -5.41 6.31 10.32
C GLY A 390 -6.22 5.23 9.56
N ALA A 391 -5.55 4.27 8.95
CA ALA A 391 -6.18 3.15 8.25
C ALA A 391 -7.09 2.31 9.19
N ILE A 392 -6.57 1.93 10.36
CA ILE A 392 -7.31 1.16 11.37
C ILE A 392 -8.53 1.93 11.85
N LEU A 393 -8.35 3.22 12.18
CA LEU A 393 -9.44 4.08 12.64
C LEU A 393 -10.48 4.32 11.55
N GLY A 394 -10.07 4.45 10.27
CA GLY A 394 -10.97 4.58 9.13
C GLY A 394 -11.87 3.36 8.97
N ALA A 395 -11.31 2.17 9.03
CA ALA A 395 -12.07 0.92 8.96
C ALA A 395 -12.98 0.72 10.19
N PHE A 396 -12.48 1.03 11.39
CA PHE A 396 -13.23 0.86 12.62
C PHE A 396 -14.34 1.89 12.78
N PHE A 397 -14.03 3.17 12.68
CA PHE A 397 -14.99 4.25 12.91
C PHE A 397 -15.92 4.53 11.73
N GLY A 398 -15.70 3.90 10.57
CA GLY A 398 -16.63 4.02 9.46
C GLY A 398 -18.05 3.58 9.79
N SER A 399 -18.22 2.66 10.77
CA SER A 399 -19.56 2.29 11.29
C SER A 399 -20.29 3.46 11.97
N LEU A 400 -19.58 4.43 12.56
CA LEU A 400 -20.18 5.59 13.22
C LEU A 400 -20.91 6.52 12.24
N ILE A 401 -20.53 6.53 10.96
CA ILE A 401 -21.21 7.33 9.94
C ILE A 401 -22.71 6.97 9.89
N PHE A 402 -23.03 5.71 10.13
CA PHE A 402 -24.41 5.25 10.08
C PHE A 402 -25.23 5.61 11.32
N THR A 403 -24.60 5.95 12.45
CA THR A 403 -25.32 6.37 13.67
C THR A 403 -25.96 7.74 13.53
N PHE A 404 -25.43 8.57 12.60
CA PHE A 404 -25.95 9.91 12.33
C PHE A 404 -27.13 9.93 11.36
N ASN A 405 -27.57 8.78 10.83
CA ASN A 405 -28.66 8.66 9.85
C ASN A 405 -28.55 9.65 8.68
N LEU A 406 -27.33 9.85 8.19
CA LEU A 406 -27.03 10.81 7.12
C LEU A 406 -27.49 10.24 5.77
N SER A 407 -27.93 11.15 4.89
CA SER A 407 -28.09 10.83 3.48
C SER A 407 -26.75 10.49 2.82
N LEU A 408 -26.79 9.83 1.66
CA LEU A 408 -25.57 9.56 0.88
C LEU A 408 -24.76 10.82 0.61
N SER A 409 -25.42 11.93 0.28
CA SER A 409 -24.78 13.25 0.12
C SER A 409 -24.06 13.70 1.40
N GLY A 410 -24.71 13.59 2.55
CA GLY A 410 -24.14 13.98 3.84
C GLY A 410 -22.89 13.16 4.19
N ILE A 411 -22.87 11.86 3.85
CA ILE A 411 -21.70 11.01 4.02
C ILE A 411 -20.51 11.52 3.20
N PHE A 412 -20.72 11.82 1.92
CA PHE A 412 -19.65 12.35 1.07
C PHE A 412 -19.14 13.71 1.55
N PHE A 413 -20.00 14.59 2.08
CA PHE A 413 -19.56 15.88 2.66
C PHE A 413 -18.68 15.69 3.91
N ILE A 414 -18.98 14.71 4.76
CA ILE A 414 -18.12 14.38 5.91
C ILE A 414 -16.77 13.83 5.44
N LEU A 415 -16.75 12.97 4.43
CA LEU A 415 -15.53 12.40 3.88
C LEU A 415 -14.63 13.44 3.17
N ALA A 416 -15.18 14.58 2.78
CA ALA A 416 -14.43 15.70 2.26
C ALA A 416 -13.51 16.32 3.32
N LEU A 417 -13.92 16.37 4.61
CA LEU A 417 -13.16 17.05 5.67
C LEU A 417 -11.73 16.52 5.87
N PRO A 418 -11.48 15.20 6.00
CA PRO A 418 -10.11 14.70 6.15
C PRO A 418 -9.23 14.97 4.92
N THR A 419 -9.79 14.98 3.71
CA THR A 419 -9.04 15.34 2.50
C THR A 419 -8.65 16.82 2.48
N PHE A 420 -9.52 17.69 2.99
CA PHE A 420 -9.18 19.10 3.19
C PHE A 420 -8.10 19.31 4.24
N ILE A 421 -8.12 18.54 5.32
CA ILE A 421 -7.04 18.55 6.34
C ILE A 421 -5.71 18.14 5.71
N SER A 422 -5.68 17.14 4.80
CA SER A 422 -4.47 16.76 4.06
C SER A 422 -3.93 17.93 3.22
N PHE A 423 -4.82 18.66 2.53
CA PHE A 423 -4.44 19.86 1.76
C PHE A 423 -3.86 20.95 2.66
N ILE A 424 -4.49 21.24 3.81
CA ILE A 424 -4.00 22.23 4.79
C ILE A 424 -2.63 21.82 5.30
N ALA A 425 -2.45 20.58 5.73
CA ALA A 425 -1.19 20.07 6.26
C ALA A 425 -0.03 20.28 5.28
N LEU A 426 -0.20 19.90 4.02
CA LEU A 426 0.83 20.11 2.98
C LEU A 426 1.03 21.59 2.66
N SER A 427 -0.01 22.41 2.74
CA SER A 427 0.10 23.86 2.53
C SER A 427 0.94 24.52 3.63
N LEU A 428 0.70 24.16 4.90
CA LEU A 428 1.47 24.63 6.04
C LEU A 428 2.94 24.18 5.97
N LYS A 429 3.18 22.93 5.52
CA LYS A 429 4.55 22.44 5.25
C LYS A 429 5.28 23.34 4.25
N VAL A 430 4.66 23.67 3.11
CA VAL A 430 5.26 24.53 2.06
C VAL A 430 5.55 25.94 2.59
N ILE A 431 4.61 26.54 3.35
CA ILE A 431 4.79 27.87 3.91
C ILE A 431 6.00 27.89 4.86
N TYR A 432 6.11 26.89 5.72
CA TYR A 432 7.22 26.78 6.67
C TYR A 432 8.58 26.62 5.96
N GLU A 433 8.66 25.76 4.95
CA GLU A 433 9.89 25.56 4.17
C GLU A 433 10.33 26.84 3.46
N LYS A 434 9.39 27.57 2.86
CA LYS A 434 9.67 28.87 2.22
C LYS A 434 10.15 29.91 3.23
N SER A 435 9.57 29.95 4.42
CA SER A 435 9.98 30.88 5.50
C SER A 435 11.40 30.59 5.96
N LYS A 436 11.73 29.31 6.17
CA LYS A 436 13.05 28.87 6.59
C LYS A 436 14.13 29.18 5.55
N ASN A 437 13.85 28.92 4.28
CA ASN A 437 14.79 29.23 3.18
C ASN A 437 15.04 30.75 3.07
N LYS A 438 14.02 31.59 3.25
CA LYS A 438 14.21 33.05 3.29
C LYS A 438 15.07 33.53 4.46
N GLN A 439 14.99 32.86 5.63
CA GLN A 439 15.85 33.20 6.77
C GLN A 439 17.31 32.84 6.51
N VAL A 440 17.58 31.68 5.90
CA VAL A 440 18.92 31.25 5.55
C VAL A 440 19.54 32.22 4.52
N LEU A 441 18.82 32.57 3.44
CA LEU A 441 19.30 33.53 2.44
C LEU A 441 19.64 34.91 3.06
N LYS A 442 18.78 35.41 3.96
CA LYS A 442 19.08 36.68 4.65
C LYS A 442 20.31 36.61 5.56
N LEU A 443 20.59 35.47 6.16
CA LEU A 443 21.81 35.27 6.96
C LEU A 443 23.06 35.21 6.08
N GLU A 444 22.97 34.58 4.90
CA GLU A 444 24.06 34.54 3.90
C GLU A 444 24.31 35.91 3.29
N GLU A 445 23.28 36.74 3.06
CA GLU A 445 23.45 38.12 2.54
C GLU A 445 24.00 39.09 3.63
N SER A 446 23.93 38.72 4.91
CA SER A 446 24.42 39.54 6.02
C SER A 446 25.84 39.22 6.48
N LEU A 447 26.43 38.15 5.93
CA LEU A 447 27.84 37.72 6.12
C LEU A 447 28.73 38.17 4.96
#